data_b65656242f3164f1524abe36677a9ea2
#
_entry.id   b65656242f3164f1524abe36677a9ea2
#
_cell.length_a   1.000
_cell.length_b   1.000
_cell.length_c   1.000
_cell.angle_alpha   90.00
_cell.angle_beta   90.00
_cell.angle_gamma   90.00
#
_symmetry.space_group_name_H-M   'P 1'
#
loop_
_entity.id
_entity.type
_entity.pdbx_description
1 polymer ?
#
loop_
_entity_poly.entity_id
_entity_poly.type
_entity_poly.pdbx_seq_one_letter_code
_entity_poly.pdbx_strand_id
1 'polypeptide(L)'
;MKKFAAAMLAGVAMSMSLATIAEAKDKVIGVSWSNFQEERWKTDEAAMKAAIEAAGDKYISADAQSNPGKQLTDVERLISQGANALIILAQDASAIGPAVEKAVAEGIPVVGYDRLIENKDAFYLTFDNKEVGRLQAKGVFAVKPEGNYVFIKGSGADPNADFLFAGQMEVLKEAVDAGKIKNVGEAYTDGWLPANAQKNMEQFLTANDNKVDAVVASNDGTAGGAIAALQAQGLAGSVPVSGQDGDHAALNRIALGTQTVSVWKDARELGKAAAEIASQLADGKKQTEIANVTTFKTPGGLDVNSVFLTPVAITKDNLNVVIDAGWVGKDVVCQGVAAGSVAACN
;
A
#
# COMPACT_ATOMS: atom_id res chain seq x y z
N MET A 1 72.66 34.95 55.61
CA MET A 1 72.59 34.52 54.22
C MET A 1 71.49 33.46 54.17
N LYS A 2 70.27 33.84 53.85
CA LYS A 2 69.10 32.97 53.83
C LYS A 2 68.50 33.01 52.39
N LYS A 3 68.53 31.87 51.74
CA LYS A 3 67.90 31.69 50.39
C LYS A 3 66.42 31.42 50.54
N PHE A 4 65.58 32.22 49.97
CA PHE A 4 64.13 31.97 49.79
C PHE A 4 63.93 31.21 48.50
N ALA A 5 63.30 30.03 48.55
CA ALA A 5 62.86 29.29 47.44
C ALA A 5 61.34 29.63 47.21
N ALA A 6 61.01 30.14 46.07
CA ALA A 6 59.60 30.36 45.66
C ALA A 6 59.09 29.11 44.98
N ALA A 7 58.03 28.52 45.52
CA ALA A 7 57.28 27.39 44.90
C ALA A 7 56.16 27.98 44.01
N MET A 8 56.21 27.74 42.69
CA MET A 8 55.11 27.97 41.78
C MET A 8 54.12 26.82 41.84
N LEU A 9 52.90 27.09 42.28
CA LEU A 9 51.75 26.17 42.09
C LEU A 9 51.15 26.44 40.68
N ALA A 10 51.29 25.46 39.80
CA ALA A 10 50.55 25.45 38.52
C ALA A 10 49.15 24.82 38.74
N GLY A 11 48.13 25.68 38.75
CA GLY A 11 46.74 25.20 38.79
C GLY A 11 46.29 24.72 37.40
N VAL A 12 46.05 23.42 37.26
CA VAL A 12 45.42 22.84 36.10
C VAL A 12 43.91 23.04 36.24
N ALA A 13 43.36 24.02 35.49
CA ALA A 13 41.91 24.16 35.34
C ALA A 13 41.40 23.08 34.39
N MET A 14 40.76 22.06 34.95
CA MET A 14 40.11 21.02 34.22
C MET A 14 38.72 21.56 33.75
N SER A 15 38.64 22.05 32.51
CA SER A 15 37.38 22.43 31.89
C SER A 15 36.53 21.18 31.60
N MET A 16 35.60 20.88 32.48
CA MET A 16 34.52 19.91 32.21
C MET A 16 33.63 20.51 31.13
N SER A 17 33.79 20.04 29.91
CA SER A 17 32.81 20.25 28.85
C SER A 17 31.55 19.46 29.23
N LEU A 18 30.54 20.11 29.76
CA LEU A 18 29.17 19.59 29.80
C LEU A 18 28.72 19.39 28.37
N ALA A 19 28.83 18.15 27.86
CA ALA A 19 28.10 17.77 26.70
C ALA A 19 26.62 17.84 27.11
N THR A 20 25.92 18.88 26.67
CA THR A 20 24.46 18.92 26.71
C THR A 20 24.01 17.76 25.83
N ILE A 21 23.55 16.66 26.43
CA ILE A 21 22.72 15.69 25.76
C ILE A 21 21.48 16.48 25.38
N ALA A 22 21.38 16.87 24.11
CA ALA A 22 20.14 17.37 23.57
C ALA A 22 19.14 16.21 23.75
N GLU A 23 18.23 16.37 24.69
CA GLU A 23 17.11 15.46 24.84
C GLU A 23 16.38 15.52 23.51
N ALA A 24 16.38 14.39 22.77
CA ALA A 24 15.66 14.30 21.50
C ALA A 24 14.20 14.60 21.85
N LYS A 25 13.71 15.75 21.38
CA LYS A 25 12.33 16.15 21.62
C LYS A 25 11.45 15.13 20.90
N ASP A 26 10.49 14.55 21.62
CA ASP A 26 9.52 13.64 21.04
C ASP A 26 8.91 14.27 19.79
N LYS A 27 9.13 13.66 18.61
CA LYS A 27 8.60 14.15 17.34
C LYS A 27 7.11 13.83 17.27
N VAL A 28 6.38 14.65 16.53
CA VAL A 28 4.99 14.42 16.20
C VAL A 28 4.92 13.97 14.76
N ILE A 29 4.49 12.74 14.51
CA ILE A 29 4.26 12.21 13.18
C ILE A 29 2.76 12.27 12.88
N GLY A 30 2.39 13.08 11.89
CA GLY A 30 1.02 13.26 11.46
C GLY A 30 0.67 12.31 10.32
N VAL A 31 -0.45 11.57 10.46
CA VAL A 31 -0.90 10.61 9.46
C VAL A 31 -2.26 11.00 8.92
N SER A 32 -2.36 11.19 7.60
CA SER A 32 -3.62 11.48 6.92
C SER A 32 -4.08 10.25 6.13
N TRP A 33 -5.15 9.63 6.61
CA TRP A 33 -5.80 8.49 5.95
C TRP A 33 -6.85 8.95 4.95
N SER A 34 -6.95 8.25 3.80
CA SER A 34 -8.01 8.48 2.82
C SER A 34 -9.37 8.04 3.35
N ASN A 35 -9.42 6.85 3.93
CA ASN A 35 -10.56 6.20 4.57
C ASN A 35 -10.11 4.89 5.22
N PHE A 36 -11.04 4.15 5.84
CA PHE A 36 -10.80 2.82 6.43
C PHE A 36 -11.72 1.75 5.82
N GLN A 37 -12.03 1.87 4.55
CA GLN A 37 -12.94 0.96 3.86
C GLN A 37 -12.26 -0.37 3.48
N GLU A 38 -11.03 -0.32 2.94
CA GLU A 38 -10.23 -1.50 2.71
C GLU A 38 -9.73 -2.06 4.05
N GLU A 39 -9.83 -3.38 4.22
CA GLU A 39 -9.50 -4.08 5.48
C GLU A 39 -8.08 -3.77 5.95
N ARG A 40 -7.13 -3.72 5.04
CA ARG A 40 -5.71 -3.52 5.33
C ARG A 40 -5.41 -2.22 6.08
N TRP A 41 -6.13 -1.11 5.83
CA TRP A 41 -5.79 0.20 6.39
C TRP A 41 -5.76 0.23 7.92
N LYS A 42 -6.57 -0.61 8.58
CA LYS A 42 -6.52 -0.78 10.04
C LYS A 42 -5.25 -1.48 10.50
N THR A 43 -4.77 -2.45 9.73
CA THR A 43 -3.51 -3.16 10.00
C THR A 43 -2.31 -2.24 9.74
N ASP A 44 -2.34 -1.48 8.63
CA ASP A 44 -1.36 -0.44 8.32
C ASP A 44 -1.25 0.59 9.46
N GLU A 45 -2.39 1.13 9.90
CA GLU A 45 -2.44 2.11 11.01
C GLU A 45 -1.87 1.54 12.31
N ALA A 46 -2.29 0.33 12.68
CA ALA A 46 -1.84 -0.30 13.92
C ALA A 46 -0.31 -0.52 13.93
N ALA A 47 0.25 -1.01 12.83
CA ALA A 47 1.69 -1.23 12.68
C ALA A 47 2.48 0.09 12.68
N MET A 48 1.99 1.08 11.93
CA MET A 48 2.59 2.41 11.85
C MET A 48 2.59 3.10 13.21
N LYS A 49 1.44 3.13 13.89
CA LYS A 49 1.30 3.71 15.23
C LYS A 49 2.23 3.04 16.23
N ALA A 50 2.25 1.71 16.26
CA ALA A 50 3.12 0.97 17.17
C ALA A 50 4.61 1.28 16.92
N ALA A 51 5.03 1.42 15.66
CA ALA A 51 6.41 1.75 15.30
C ALA A 51 6.78 3.19 15.71
N ILE A 52 5.89 4.16 15.50
CA ILE A 52 6.07 5.56 15.91
C ILE A 52 6.22 5.65 17.43
N GLU A 53 5.30 5.03 18.17
CA GLU A 53 5.30 5.06 19.65
C GLU A 53 6.50 4.30 20.23
N ALA A 54 6.94 3.20 19.60
CA ALA A 54 8.14 2.46 20.01
C ALA A 54 9.45 3.26 19.80
N ALA A 55 9.45 4.21 18.85
CA ALA A 55 10.56 5.15 18.66
C ALA A 55 10.55 6.32 19.68
N GLY A 56 9.55 6.41 20.54
CA GLY A 56 9.35 7.52 21.49
C GLY A 56 8.66 8.74 20.84
N ASP A 57 8.20 8.62 19.62
CA ASP A 57 7.53 9.68 18.87
C ASP A 57 6.01 9.66 19.12
N LYS A 58 5.34 10.79 18.89
CA LYS A 58 3.89 10.93 19.06
C LYS A 58 3.17 10.68 17.74
N TYR A 59 2.23 9.75 17.73
CA TYR A 59 1.29 9.53 16.63
C TYR A 59 0.08 10.46 16.76
N ILE A 60 -0.27 11.18 15.68
CA ILE A 60 -1.54 11.87 15.50
C ILE A 60 -2.10 11.54 14.13
N SER A 61 -3.42 11.43 14.01
CA SER A 61 -4.03 11.06 12.72
C SER A 61 -5.33 11.79 12.41
N ALA A 62 -5.70 11.70 11.14
CA ALA A 62 -6.98 12.16 10.62
C ALA A 62 -7.48 11.23 9.53
N ASP A 63 -8.79 11.02 9.47
CA ASP A 63 -9.49 10.23 8.46
C ASP A 63 -10.29 11.16 7.54
N ALA A 64 -9.96 11.18 6.27
CA ALA A 64 -10.64 12.01 5.27
C ALA A 64 -12.04 11.49 4.91
N GLN A 65 -12.38 10.26 5.31
CA GLN A 65 -13.69 9.66 5.04
C GLN A 65 -14.07 9.70 3.56
N SER A 66 -13.13 9.38 2.68
CA SER A 66 -13.25 9.41 1.22
C SER A 66 -13.56 10.80 0.63
N ASN A 67 -13.29 11.88 1.37
CA ASN A 67 -13.53 13.25 0.91
C ASN A 67 -12.20 14.00 0.69
N PRO A 68 -11.79 14.28 -0.56
CA PRO A 68 -10.54 14.97 -0.86
C PRO A 68 -10.45 16.38 -0.23
N GLY A 69 -11.56 17.13 -0.22
CA GLY A 69 -11.59 18.47 0.40
C GLY A 69 -11.41 18.42 1.92
N LYS A 70 -11.97 17.41 2.57
CA LYS A 70 -11.73 17.16 4.00
C LYS A 70 -10.27 16.81 4.25
N GLN A 71 -9.64 16.01 3.35
CA GLN A 71 -8.25 15.63 3.49
C GLN A 71 -7.31 16.84 3.50
N LEU A 72 -7.54 17.85 2.66
CA LEU A 72 -6.78 19.10 2.68
C LEU A 72 -6.84 19.77 4.06
N THR A 73 -8.05 19.94 4.62
CA THR A 73 -8.26 20.53 5.94
C THR A 73 -7.64 19.69 7.06
N ASP A 74 -7.70 18.35 6.93
CA ASP A 74 -7.11 17.43 7.91
C ASP A 74 -5.58 17.56 7.94
N VAL A 75 -4.92 17.65 6.77
CA VAL A 75 -3.46 17.87 6.69
C VAL A 75 -3.08 19.22 7.29
N GLU A 76 -3.80 20.30 6.99
CA GLU A 76 -3.57 21.60 7.62
C GLU A 76 -3.71 21.55 9.13
N ARG A 77 -4.67 20.80 9.64
CA ARG A 77 -4.86 20.58 11.07
C ARG A 77 -3.69 19.82 11.69
N LEU A 78 -3.19 18.76 11.03
CA LEU A 78 -2.01 18.01 11.50
C LEU A 78 -0.77 18.91 11.56
N ILE A 79 -0.54 19.76 10.56
CA ILE A 79 0.52 20.78 10.56
C ILE A 79 0.36 21.71 11.77
N SER A 80 -0.84 22.25 11.98
CA SER A 80 -1.14 23.17 13.09
C SER A 80 -0.97 22.53 14.47
N GLN A 81 -1.10 21.19 14.55
CA GLN A 81 -0.85 20.40 15.76
C GLN A 81 0.65 20.11 16.00
N GLY A 82 1.53 20.65 15.15
CA GLY A 82 2.97 20.57 15.29
C GLY A 82 3.60 19.30 14.71
N ALA A 83 2.99 18.71 13.66
CA ALA A 83 3.60 17.59 12.97
C ALA A 83 5.01 17.93 12.47
N ASN A 84 5.99 17.09 12.79
CA ASN A 84 7.37 17.21 12.33
C ASN A 84 7.62 16.46 11.02
N ALA A 85 6.75 15.49 10.69
CA ALA A 85 6.65 14.84 9.40
C ALA A 85 5.20 14.43 9.15
N LEU A 86 4.84 14.27 7.88
CA LEU A 86 3.53 13.79 7.46
C LEU A 86 3.64 12.50 6.67
N ILE A 87 2.74 11.55 6.94
CA ILE A 87 2.50 10.37 6.14
C ILE A 87 1.10 10.51 5.56
N ILE A 88 0.97 10.49 4.24
CA ILE A 88 -0.31 10.78 3.56
C ILE A 88 -0.68 9.63 2.63
N LEU A 89 -1.79 8.95 2.94
CA LEU A 89 -2.51 8.09 2.01
C LEU A 89 -3.50 8.94 1.24
N ALA A 90 -3.15 9.37 0.03
CA ALA A 90 -3.97 10.30 -0.74
C ALA A 90 -5.31 9.69 -1.15
N GLN A 91 -6.40 10.40 -0.91
CA GLN A 91 -7.73 10.04 -1.42
C GLN A 91 -7.83 10.31 -2.93
N ASP A 92 -7.20 11.38 -3.37
CA ASP A 92 -7.06 11.78 -4.76
C ASP A 92 -5.65 12.35 -4.96
N ALA A 93 -4.90 11.74 -5.87
CA ALA A 93 -3.49 12.06 -6.11
C ALA A 93 -3.27 13.49 -6.61
N SER A 94 -4.25 14.07 -7.30
CA SER A 94 -4.18 15.44 -7.83
C SER A 94 -4.67 16.46 -6.81
N ALA A 95 -5.77 16.16 -6.10
CA ALA A 95 -6.39 17.10 -5.18
C ALA A 95 -5.53 17.36 -3.93
N ILE A 96 -4.64 16.44 -3.53
CA ILE A 96 -3.79 16.58 -2.32
C ILE A 96 -2.64 17.58 -2.50
N GLY A 97 -2.29 17.95 -3.73
CA GLY A 97 -1.14 18.79 -4.07
C GLY A 97 -0.98 20.03 -3.20
N PRO A 98 -1.99 20.91 -3.06
CA PRO A 98 -1.89 22.13 -2.26
C PRO A 98 -1.51 21.90 -0.78
N ALA A 99 -2.00 20.81 -0.18
CA ALA A 99 -1.65 20.47 1.21
C ALA A 99 -0.20 20.00 1.36
N VAL A 100 0.29 19.26 0.35
CA VAL A 100 1.69 18.82 0.30
C VAL A 100 2.62 20.01 0.09
N GLU A 101 2.30 20.92 -0.85
CA GLU A 101 3.07 22.15 -1.10
C GLU A 101 3.18 23.00 0.16
N LYS A 102 2.09 23.13 0.92
CA LYS A 102 2.07 23.85 2.20
C LYS A 102 3.01 23.20 3.22
N ALA A 103 2.93 21.88 3.41
CA ALA A 103 3.80 21.15 4.33
C ALA A 103 5.28 21.35 3.97
N VAL A 104 5.63 21.20 2.69
CA VAL A 104 7.00 21.39 2.17
C VAL A 104 7.48 22.82 2.38
N ALA A 105 6.63 23.83 2.14
CA ALA A 105 6.97 25.23 2.36
C ALA A 105 7.24 25.56 3.84
N GLU A 106 6.63 24.82 4.77
CA GLU A 106 6.88 24.93 6.21
C GLU A 106 8.06 24.04 6.68
N GLY A 107 8.75 23.35 5.74
CA GLY A 107 9.90 22.48 6.03
C GLY A 107 9.51 21.13 6.64
N ILE A 108 8.25 20.73 6.54
CA ILE A 108 7.74 19.47 7.04
C ILE A 108 7.85 18.42 5.94
N PRO A 109 8.68 17.35 6.11
CA PRO A 109 8.81 16.29 5.13
C PRO A 109 7.51 15.50 4.98
N VAL A 110 7.24 15.06 3.74
CA VAL A 110 6.04 14.31 3.39
C VAL A 110 6.42 12.95 2.82
N VAL A 111 5.79 11.90 3.34
CA VAL A 111 5.81 10.54 2.80
C VAL A 111 4.46 10.26 2.14
N GLY A 112 4.44 10.11 0.81
CA GLY A 112 3.33 9.56 0.05
C GLY A 112 3.26 8.05 0.32
N TYR A 113 2.27 7.65 1.07
CA TYR A 113 2.08 6.29 1.57
C TYR A 113 1.17 5.49 0.64
N ASP A 114 1.64 4.35 0.17
CA ASP A 114 0.97 3.42 -0.75
C ASP A 114 0.58 4.05 -2.10
N ARG A 115 -0.06 5.21 -2.12
CA ARG A 115 -0.50 5.94 -3.30
C ARG A 115 0.47 7.06 -3.67
N LEU A 116 0.76 7.17 -4.97
CA LEU A 116 1.67 8.21 -5.48
C LEU A 116 1.09 9.60 -5.24
N ILE A 117 1.95 10.51 -4.77
CA ILE A 117 1.72 11.95 -4.78
C ILE A 117 2.70 12.55 -5.78
N GLU A 118 2.21 13.22 -6.81
CA GLU A 118 3.05 13.84 -7.85
C GLU A 118 3.67 15.16 -7.35
N ASN A 119 4.59 15.04 -6.40
CA ASN A 119 5.39 16.15 -5.90
C ASN A 119 6.84 15.69 -5.71
N LYS A 120 7.81 16.43 -6.29
CA LYS A 120 9.24 16.07 -6.25
C LYS A 120 9.85 16.04 -4.85
N ASP A 121 9.23 16.73 -3.90
CA ASP A 121 9.68 16.85 -2.52
C ASP A 121 8.98 15.82 -1.59
N ALA A 122 7.97 15.10 -2.09
CA ALA A 122 7.35 13.99 -1.37
C ALA A 122 8.15 12.69 -1.59
N PHE A 123 8.45 11.97 -0.51
CA PHE A 123 9.04 10.64 -0.57
C PHE A 123 7.94 9.62 -0.88
N TYR A 124 8.16 8.71 -1.82
CA TYR A 124 7.17 7.71 -2.21
C TYR A 124 7.49 6.34 -1.62
N LEU A 125 6.60 5.79 -0.80
CA LEU A 125 6.72 4.47 -0.20
C LEU A 125 5.51 3.60 -0.57
N THR A 126 5.75 2.48 -1.24
CA THR A 126 4.71 1.53 -1.65
C THR A 126 5.29 0.14 -1.93
N PHE A 127 4.46 -0.78 -2.41
CA PHE A 127 4.89 -2.02 -3.08
C PHE A 127 5.15 -1.79 -4.57
N ASP A 128 5.91 -2.68 -5.24
CA ASP A 128 6.03 -2.63 -6.71
C ASP A 128 4.69 -2.96 -7.36
N ASN A 129 3.90 -1.92 -7.64
CA ASN A 129 2.55 -2.06 -8.19
C ASN A 129 2.54 -2.66 -9.60
N LYS A 130 3.60 -2.47 -10.41
CA LYS A 130 3.70 -3.17 -11.69
C LYS A 130 3.94 -4.66 -11.50
N GLU A 131 4.79 -5.06 -10.53
CA GLU A 131 4.96 -6.47 -10.20
C GLU A 131 3.67 -7.07 -9.63
N VAL A 132 2.92 -6.33 -8.81
CA VAL A 132 1.58 -6.76 -8.38
C VAL A 132 0.71 -7.09 -9.60
N GLY A 133 0.63 -6.18 -10.56
CA GLY A 133 -0.14 -6.40 -11.80
C GLY A 133 0.35 -7.61 -12.60
N ARG A 134 1.67 -7.79 -12.73
CA ARG A 134 2.26 -8.98 -13.38
C ARG A 134 1.86 -10.28 -12.67
N LEU A 135 1.92 -10.30 -11.35
CA LEU A 135 1.55 -11.49 -10.55
C LEU A 135 0.06 -11.80 -10.65
N GLN A 136 -0.81 -10.80 -10.65
CA GLN A 136 -2.25 -10.96 -10.89
C GLN A 136 -2.52 -11.62 -12.24
N ALA A 137 -1.95 -11.06 -13.30
CA ALA A 137 -2.13 -11.55 -14.65
C ALA A 137 -1.56 -12.96 -14.83
N LYS A 138 -0.35 -13.24 -14.31
CA LYS A 138 0.25 -14.58 -14.34
C LYS A 138 -0.64 -15.62 -13.67
N GLY A 139 -1.22 -15.30 -12.49
CA GLY A 139 -2.11 -16.23 -11.78
C GLY A 139 -3.36 -16.58 -12.59
N VAL A 140 -4.01 -15.61 -13.21
CA VAL A 140 -5.20 -15.82 -14.05
C VAL A 140 -4.84 -16.51 -15.36
N PHE A 141 -3.78 -16.04 -16.05
CA PHE A 141 -3.34 -16.56 -17.34
C PHE A 141 -2.89 -18.03 -17.28
N ALA A 142 -2.29 -18.46 -16.16
CA ALA A 142 -1.89 -19.84 -15.96
C ALA A 142 -3.10 -20.81 -15.95
N VAL A 143 -4.26 -20.33 -15.49
CA VAL A 143 -5.51 -21.12 -15.45
C VAL A 143 -6.29 -21.00 -16.77
N LYS A 144 -6.29 -19.82 -17.37
CA LYS A 144 -7.09 -19.52 -18.57
C LYS A 144 -6.25 -18.76 -19.58
N PRO A 145 -5.44 -19.40 -20.44
CA PRO A 145 -4.50 -18.73 -21.35
C PRO A 145 -5.15 -18.09 -22.58
N GLU A 146 -6.45 -18.28 -22.76
CA GLU A 146 -7.23 -17.71 -23.89
C GLU A 146 -8.69 -17.50 -23.49
N GLY A 147 -9.41 -16.63 -24.18
CA GLY A 147 -10.82 -16.38 -23.96
C GLY A 147 -11.18 -14.90 -23.78
N ASN A 148 -12.36 -14.67 -23.27
CA ASN A 148 -12.95 -13.34 -23.04
C ASN A 148 -12.56 -12.86 -21.63
N TYR A 149 -11.73 -11.83 -21.56
CA TYR A 149 -11.23 -11.26 -20.31
C TYR A 149 -11.96 -9.96 -19.95
N VAL A 150 -12.21 -9.79 -18.67
CA VAL A 150 -12.71 -8.56 -18.07
C VAL A 150 -11.64 -7.98 -17.13
N PHE A 151 -11.45 -6.67 -17.20
CA PHE A 151 -10.52 -5.93 -16.34
C PHE A 151 -11.31 -5.01 -15.41
N ILE A 152 -11.33 -5.35 -14.11
CA ILE A 152 -11.92 -4.52 -13.05
C ILE A 152 -10.78 -3.71 -12.42
N LYS A 153 -10.54 -2.51 -12.93
CA LYS A 153 -9.47 -1.62 -12.48
C LYS A 153 -9.85 -0.98 -11.14
N GLY A 154 -8.83 -0.43 -10.45
CA GLY A 154 -9.03 0.36 -9.24
C GLY A 154 -9.68 1.72 -9.49
N SER A 155 -9.60 2.64 -8.54
CA SER A 155 -10.10 4.01 -8.68
C SER A 155 -9.25 4.83 -9.66
N GLY A 156 -9.89 5.56 -10.57
CA GLY A 156 -9.18 6.47 -11.48
C GLY A 156 -8.53 7.70 -10.80
N ALA A 157 -8.86 7.96 -9.54
CA ALA A 157 -8.21 8.99 -8.73
C ALA A 157 -6.90 8.51 -8.07
N ASP A 158 -6.54 7.22 -8.25
CA ASP A 158 -5.37 6.57 -7.69
C ASP A 158 -4.49 6.00 -8.82
N PRO A 159 -3.27 6.53 -9.03
CA PRO A 159 -2.36 6.04 -10.07
C PRO A 159 -2.01 4.55 -9.98
N ASN A 160 -2.18 3.93 -8.79
CA ASN A 160 -1.96 2.50 -8.63
C ASN A 160 -2.85 1.67 -9.57
N ALA A 161 -4.08 2.13 -9.85
CA ALA A 161 -4.98 1.45 -10.79
C ALA A 161 -4.33 1.27 -12.17
N ASP A 162 -3.62 2.28 -12.65
CA ASP A 162 -2.95 2.25 -13.95
C ASP A 162 -1.60 1.51 -13.88
N PHE A 163 -0.85 1.60 -12.78
CA PHE A 163 0.38 0.81 -12.60
C PHE A 163 0.09 -0.69 -12.58
N LEU A 164 -0.96 -1.09 -11.87
CA LEU A 164 -1.43 -2.48 -11.86
C LEU A 164 -1.81 -2.95 -13.27
N PHE A 165 -2.65 -2.15 -13.96
CA PHE A 165 -3.08 -2.49 -15.31
C PHE A 165 -1.90 -2.55 -16.30
N ALA A 166 -0.94 -1.64 -16.20
CA ALA A 166 0.27 -1.70 -17.00
C ALA A 166 1.05 -3.00 -16.76
N GLY A 167 1.21 -3.42 -15.50
CA GLY A 167 1.83 -4.70 -15.15
C GLY A 167 1.05 -5.90 -15.67
N GLN A 168 -0.28 -5.86 -15.60
CA GLN A 168 -1.14 -6.90 -16.17
C GLN A 168 -0.94 -7.03 -17.67
N MET A 169 -0.89 -5.91 -18.38
CA MET A 169 -0.70 -5.90 -19.84
C MET A 169 0.72 -6.30 -20.25
N GLU A 170 1.75 -6.08 -19.43
CA GLU A 170 3.10 -6.62 -19.71
C GLU A 170 3.09 -8.15 -19.82
N VAL A 171 2.19 -8.85 -19.14
CA VAL A 171 2.03 -10.31 -19.21
C VAL A 171 1.08 -10.75 -20.31
N LEU A 172 -0.03 -10.04 -20.49
CA LEU A 172 -1.14 -10.48 -21.36
C LEU A 172 -1.05 -9.97 -22.78
N LYS A 173 -0.24 -8.91 -23.03
CA LYS A 173 -0.21 -8.22 -24.33
C LYS A 173 0.02 -9.14 -25.53
N GLU A 174 0.94 -10.08 -25.43
CA GLU A 174 1.22 -11.01 -26.54
C GLU A 174 0.00 -11.85 -26.90
N ALA A 175 -0.73 -12.37 -25.89
CA ALA A 175 -1.93 -13.16 -26.11
C ALA A 175 -3.10 -12.30 -26.62
N VAL A 176 -3.18 -11.03 -26.19
CA VAL A 176 -4.16 -10.06 -26.71
C VAL A 176 -3.86 -9.71 -28.17
N ASP A 177 -2.61 -9.38 -28.48
CA ASP A 177 -2.20 -9.04 -29.86
C ASP A 177 -2.39 -10.23 -30.83
N ALA A 178 -2.20 -11.46 -30.34
CA ALA A 178 -2.46 -12.69 -31.09
C ALA A 178 -3.95 -13.06 -31.20
N GLY A 179 -4.86 -12.29 -30.58
CA GLY A 179 -6.29 -12.54 -30.56
C GLY A 179 -6.72 -13.76 -29.74
N LYS A 180 -5.81 -14.34 -28.94
CA LYS A 180 -6.14 -15.42 -27.99
C LYS A 180 -6.96 -14.91 -26.82
N ILE A 181 -6.62 -13.72 -26.33
CA ILE A 181 -7.40 -13.00 -25.31
C ILE A 181 -8.14 -11.85 -25.95
N LYS A 182 -9.42 -11.74 -25.64
CA LYS A 182 -10.27 -10.62 -26.01
C LYS A 182 -10.65 -9.82 -24.78
N ASN A 183 -10.30 -8.54 -24.75
CA ASN A 183 -10.83 -7.64 -23.73
C ASN A 183 -12.30 -7.35 -24.06
N VAL A 184 -13.21 -7.92 -23.28
CA VAL A 184 -14.66 -7.78 -23.45
C VAL A 184 -15.29 -6.84 -22.41
N GLY A 185 -14.48 -6.28 -21.51
CA GLY A 185 -14.92 -5.31 -20.53
C GLY A 185 -13.75 -4.74 -19.72
N GLU A 186 -13.70 -3.42 -19.62
CA GLU A 186 -12.71 -2.70 -18.82
C GLU A 186 -13.36 -1.49 -18.17
N ALA A 187 -13.22 -1.35 -16.85
CA ALA A 187 -13.74 -0.19 -16.16
C ALA A 187 -12.91 0.13 -14.90
N TYR A 188 -12.79 1.41 -14.59
CA TYR A 188 -12.39 1.87 -13.27
C TYR A 188 -13.51 1.60 -12.26
N THR A 189 -13.09 1.36 -11.02
CA THR A 189 -13.98 1.16 -9.89
C THR A 189 -13.84 2.35 -8.96
N ASP A 190 -14.78 3.27 -9.04
CA ASP A 190 -14.77 4.51 -8.26
C ASP A 190 -14.66 4.19 -6.76
N GLY A 191 -13.69 4.87 -6.11
CA GLY A 191 -13.38 4.72 -4.69
C GLY A 191 -12.91 3.30 -4.29
N TRP A 192 -12.53 2.42 -5.23
CA TRP A 192 -12.22 1.00 -4.96
C TRP A 192 -13.39 0.22 -4.34
N LEU A 193 -14.63 0.73 -4.42
CA LEU A 193 -15.81 0.18 -3.76
C LEU A 193 -16.22 -1.17 -4.33
N PRO A 194 -16.32 -2.26 -3.53
CA PRO A 194 -16.77 -3.57 -3.99
C PRO A 194 -18.14 -3.54 -4.69
N ALA A 195 -19.06 -2.69 -4.23
CA ALA A 195 -20.38 -2.52 -4.83
C ALA A 195 -20.30 -1.94 -6.25
N ASN A 196 -19.34 -1.03 -6.51
CA ASN A 196 -19.12 -0.49 -7.86
C ASN A 196 -18.46 -1.54 -8.77
N ALA A 197 -17.54 -2.36 -8.24
CA ALA A 197 -16.97 -3.50 -8.96
C ALA A 197 -18.04 -4.54 -9.34
N GLN A 198 -18.96 -4.85 -8.42
CA GLN A 198 -20.09 -5.74 -8.68
C GLN A 198 -20.94 -5.20 -9.82
N LYS A 199 -21.35 -3.93 -9.75
CA LYS A 199 -22.14 -3.27 -10.81
C LYS A 199 -21.43 -3.30 -12.16
N ASN A 200 -20.14 -3.00 -12.20
CA ASN A 200 -19.34 -3.08 -13.43
C ASN A 200 -19.36 -4.50 -14.00
N MET A 201 -19.14 -5.51 -13.15
CA MET A 201 -19.15 -6.91 -13.59
C MET A 201 -20.52 -7.37 -14.07
N GLU A 202 -21.61 -6.99 -13.40
CA GLU A 202 -22.98 -7.29 -13.85
C GLU A 202 -23.27 -6.70 -15.25
N GLN A 203 -22.77 -5.49 -15.53
CA GLN A 203 -22.89 -4.88 -16.86
C GLN A 203 -22.11 -5.67 -17.92
N PHE A 204 -20.88 -6.11 -17.60
CA PHE A 204 -20.07 -6.89 -18.53
C PHE A 204 -20.66 -8.28 -18.79
N LEU A 205 -21.18 -8.94 -17.77
CA LEU A 205 -21.87 -10.22 -17.92
C LEU A 205 -23.10 -10.08 -18.85
N THR A 206 -23.90 -9.04 -18.63
CA THR A 206 -25.06 -8.77 -19.48
C THR A 206 -24.65 -8.46 -20.93
N ALA A 207 -23.66 -7.61 -21.14
CA ALA A 207 -23.19 -7.19 -22.46
C ALA A 207 -22.59 -8.34 -23.29
N ASN A 208 -22.12 -9.40 -22.61
CA ASN A 208 -21.44 -10.53 -23.22
C ASN A 208 -22.22 -11.86 -23.12
N ASP A 209 -23.52 -11.83 -22.82
CA ASP A 209 -24.35 -13.04 -22.65
C ASP A 209 -23.71 -14.04 -21.65
N ASN A 210 -23.15 -13.56 -20.57
CA ASN A 210 -22.38 -14.31 -19.57
C ASN A 210 -21.12 -15.05 -20.11
N LYS A 211 -20.65 -14.70 -21.32
CA LYS A 211 -19.47 -15.31 -21.94
C LYS A 211 -18.19 -14.59 -21.49
N VAL A 212 -17.88 -14.70 -20.22
CA VAL A 212 -16.64 -14.19 -19.60
C VAL A 212 -15.83 -15.38 -19.12
N ASP A 213 -14.58 -15.45 -19.54
CA ASP A 213 -13.67 -16.58 -19.27
C ASP A 213 -12.69 -16.29 -18.14
N ALA A 214 -12.37 -15.03 -17.88
CA ALA A 214 -11.46 -14.63 -16.81
C ALA A 214 -11.71 -13.17 -16.37
N VAL A 215 -11.41 -12.87 -15.11
CA VAL A 215 -11.49 -11.53 -14.53
C VAL A 215 -10.16 -11.16 -13.91
N VAL A 216 -9.55 -10.07 -14.39
CA VAL A 216 -8.38 -9.47 -13.75
C VAL A 216 -8.85 -8.28 -12.92
N ALA A 217 -9.10 -8.53 -11.63
CA ALA A 217 -9.51 -7.51 -10.67
C ALA A 217 -8.29 -6.97 -9.93
N SER A 218 -8.28 -5.66 -9.68
CA SER A 218 -7.11 -4.95 -9.18
C SER A 218 -6.86 -5.14 -7.69
N ASN A 219 -7.90 -5.41 -6.87
CA ASN A 219 -7.70 -5.76 -5.46
C ASN A 219 -8.76 -6.74 -4.97
N ASP A 220 -8.63 -7.21 -3.73
CA ASP A 220 -9.49 -8.24 -3.14
C ASP A 220 -10.91 -7.75 -2.86
N GLY A 221 -11.07 -6.46 -2.56
CA GLY A 221 -12.39 -5.84 -2.43
C GLY A 221 -13.14 -5.82 -3.76
N THR A 222 -12.49 -5.36 -4.84
CA THR A 222 -13.08 -5.35 -6.19
C THR A 222 -13.27 -6.76 -6.74
N ALA A 223 -12.35 -7.69 -6.43
CA ALA A 223 -12.51 -9.11 -6.74
C ALA A 223 -13.75 -9.69 -6.07
N GLY A 224 -13.99 -9.37 -4.78
CA GLY A 224 -15.18 -9.78 -4.05
C GLY A 224 -16.48 -9.32 -4.71
N GLY A 225 -16.51 -8.05 -5.15
CA GLY A 225 -17.66 -7.53 -5.91
C GLY A 225 -17.87 -8.25 -7.24
N ALA A 226 -16.81 -8.46 -8.02
CA ALA A 226 -16.88 -9.22 -9.27
C ALA A 226 -17.36 -10.67 -9.05
N ILE A 227 -16.83 -11.34 -8.01
CA ILE A 227 -17.22 -12.71 -7.64
C ILE A 227 -18.69 -12.78 -7.24
N ALA A 228 -19.24 -11.78 -6.54
CA ALA A 228 -20.65 -11.73 -6.20
C ALA A 228 -21.54 -11.68 -7.46
N ALA A 229 -21.16 -10.90 -8.47
CA ALA A 229 -21.85 -10.88 -9.76
C ALA A 229 -21.75 -12.22 -10.52
N LEU A 230 -20.54 -12.83 -10.51
CA LEU A 230 -20.34 -14.17 -11.10
C LEU A 230 -21.17 -15.23 -10.37
N GLN A 231 -21.28 -15.18 -9.06
CA GLN A 231 -22.06 -16.11 -8.25
C GLN A 231 -23.55 -16.05 -8.59
N ALA A 232 -24.09 -14.85 -8.81
CA ALA A 232 -25.47 -14.65 -9.22
C ALA A 232 -25.80 -15.32 -10.57
N GLN A 233 -24.79 -15.58 -11.41
CA GLN A 233 -24.90 -16.27 -12.70
C GLN A 233 -24.43 -17.73 -12.66
N GLY A 234 -24.04 -18.26 -11.48
CA GLY A 234 -23.52 -19.62 -11.35
C GLY A 234 -22.11 -19.82 -11.93
N LEU A 235 -21.34 -18.73 -12.11
CA LEU A 235 -20.02 -18.73 -12.73
C LEU A 235 -18.86 -18.64 -11.72
N ALA A 236 -19.14 -18.37 -10.45
CA ALA A 236 -18.10 -18.32 -9.42
C ALA A 236 -17.41 -19.70 -9.27
N GLY A 237 -16.06 -19.66 -9.24
CA GLY A 237 -15.22 -20.87 -9.20
C GLY A 237 -14.90 -21.48 -10.57
N SER A 238 -15.68 -21.18 -11.62
CA SER A 238 -15.36 -21.57 -13.00
C SER A 238 -14.61 -20.47 -13.78
N VAL A 239 -14.80 -19.22 -13.40
CA VAL A 239 -14.09 -18.05 -13.94
C VAL A 239 -12.97 -17.67 -12.98
N PRO A 240 -11.68 -17.75 -13.37
CA PRO A 240 -10.57 -17.33 -12.53
C PRO A 240 -10.62 -15.83 -12.29
N VAL A 241 -10.33 -15.42 -11.05
CA VAL A 241 -10.36 -14.02 -10.59
C VAL A 241 -9.08 -13.69 -9.84
N SER A 242 -8.41 -12.59 -10.17
CA SER A 242 -7.28 -12.07 -9.40
C SER A 242 -7.73 -11.08 -8.32
N GLY A 243 -6.81 -10.77 -7.40
CA GLY A 243 -6.92 -9.71 -6.42
C GLY A 243 -5.56 -9.28 -5.90
N GLN A 244 -5.53 -8.39 -4.92
CA GLN A 244 -4.34 -8.02 -4.15
C GLN A 244 -4.77 -7.60 -2.74
N ASP A 245 -3.80 -7.47 -1.86
CA ASP A 245 -3.77 -7.05 -0.46
C ASP A 245 -3.74 -8.22 0.53
N GLY A 246 -4.25 -9.40 0.17
CA GLY A 246 -4.31 -10.54 1.08
C GLY A 246 -5.41 -10.39 2.13
N ASP A 247 -6.55 -9.80 1.76
CA ASP A 247 -7.71 -9.68 2.64
C ASP A 247 -8.13 -11.05 3.16
N HIS A 248 -8.51 -11.15 4.43
CA HIS A 248 -8.87 -12.42 5.06
C HIS A 248 -9.99 -13.15 4.29
N ALA A 249 -11.01 -12.42 3.85
CA ALA A 249 -12.07 -12.96 3.02
C ALA A 249 -11.58 -13.47 1.65
N ALA A 250 -10.58 -12.83 1.06
CA ALA A 250 -10.00 -13.26 -0.20
C ALA A 250 -9.18 -14.55 -0.06
N LEU A 251 -8.42 -14.67 1.03
CA LEU A 251 -7.66 -15.89 1.33
C LEU A 251 -8.59 -17.09 1.54
N ASN A 252 -9.74 -16.89 2.18
CA ASN A 252 -10.78 -17.90 2.27
C ASN A 252 -11.39 -18.21 0.89
N ARG A 253 -11.69 -17.20 0.04
CA ARG A 253 -12.17 -17.42 -1.34
C ARG A 253 -11.16 -18.22 -2.18
N ILE A 254 -9.84 -17.99 -1.98
CA ILE A 254 -8.79 -18.81 -2.62
C ILE A 254 -8.85 -20.25 -2.14
N ALA A 255 -8.99 -20.47 -0.85
CA ALA A 255 -9.13 -21.81 -0.29
C ALA A 255 -10.38 -22.54 -0.80
N LEU A 256 -11.49 -21.83 -0.93
CA LEU A 256 -12.75 -22.32 -1.51
C LEU A 256 -12.71 -22.49 -3.04
N GLY A 257 -11.73 -21.87 -3.74
CA GLY A 257 -11.57 -21.96 -5.19
C GLY A 257 -12.42 -20.94 -5.98
N THR A 258 -13.00 -19.93 -5.32
CA THR A 258 -13.77 -18.86 -5.99
C THR A 258 -12.93 -17.64 -6.36
N GLN A 259 -11.71 -17.53 -5.85
CA GLN A 259 -10.68 -16.59 -6.26
C GLN A 259 -9.39 -17.36 -6.57
N THR A 260 -8.63 -16.95 -7.58
CA THR A 260 -7.46 -17.71 -8.07
C THR A 260 -6.17 -17.25 -7.38
N VAL A 261 -6.00 -15.96 -7.22
CA VAL A 261 -4.80 -15.36 -6.64
C VAL A 261 -5.15 -14.06 -5.90
N SER A 262 -4.51 -13.84 -4.76
CA SER A 262 -4.38 -12.54 -4.14
C SER A 262 -2.90 -12.19 -4.03
N VAL A 263 -2.50 -11.03 -4.51
CA VAL A 263 -1.13 -10.57 -4.37
C VAL A 263 -1.00 -9.86 -3.03
N TRP A 264 -0.47 -10.60 -2.05
CA TRP A 264 -0.33 -10.12 -0.69
C TRP A 264 0.70 -9.01 -0.58
N LYS A 265 0.28 -7.94 0.07
CA LYS A 265 1.09 -6.80 0.49
C LYS A 265 1.07 -6.76 2.01
N ASP A 266 2.17 -7.13 2.68
CA ASP A 266 2.19 -7.11 4.15
C ASP A 266 2.12 -5.66 4.67
N ALA A 267 0.92 -5.24 5.03
CA ALA A 267 0.63 -3.91 5.53
C ALA A 267 1.41 -3.55 6.82
N ARG A 268 1.82 -4.57 7.58
CA ARG A 268 2.62 -4.39 8.80
C ARG A 268 4.03 -3.89 8.44
N GLU A 269 4.63 -4.44 7.38
CA GLU A 269 5.95 -4.02 6.91
C GLU A 269 5.89 -2.61 6.31
N LEU A 270 4.86 -2.32 5.51
CA LEU A 270 4.70 -1.00 4.91
C LEU A 270 4.47 0.07 5.97
N GLY A 271 3.58 -0.17 6.95
CA GLY A 271 3.30 0.75 8.05
C GLY A 271 4.54 1.03 8.90
N LYS A 272 5.31 -0.02 9.25
CA LYS A 272 6.57 0.12 9.97
C LYS A 272 7.60 0.93 9.17
N ALA A 273 7.79 0.62 7.89
CA ALA A 273 8.72 1.35 7.03
C ALA A 273 8.34 2.84 6.90
N ALA A 274 7.03 3.16 6.82
CA ALA A 274 6.56 4.54 6.78
C ALA A 274 6.92 5.31 8.06
N ALA A 275 6.71 4.71 9.21
CA ALA A 275 7.07 5.29 10.51
C ALA A 275 8.58 5.57 10.60
N GLU A 276 9.41 4.58 10.23
CA GLU A 276 10.86 4.70 10.25
C GLU A 276 11.38 5.78 9.29
N ILE A 277 10.83 5.85 8.07
CA ILE A 277 11.21 6.87 7.07
C ILE A 277 10.78 8.25 7.54
N ALA A 278 9.53 8.42 7.99
CA ALA A 278 9.03 9.70 8.45
C ALA A 278 9.84 10.24 9.64
N SER A 279 10.18 9.37 10.61
CA SER A 279 11.01 9.75 11.75
C SER A 279 12.42 10.17 11.33
N GLN A 280 13.07 9.43 10.40
CA GLN A 280 14.40 9.79 9.87
C GLN A 280 14.38 11.14 9.12
N LEU A 281 13.35 11.38 8.32
CA LEU A 281 13.18 12.65 7.60
C LEU A 281 12.92 13.82 8.56
N ALA A 282 12.13 13.60 9.63
CA ALA A 282 11.91 14.58 10.69
C ALA A 282 13.19 14.91 11.48
N ASP A 283 14.15 13.98 11.57
CA ASP A 283 15.49 14.20 12.12
C ASP A 283 16.43 14.96 11.16
N GLY A 284 15.95 15.35 9.99
CA GLY A 284 16.72 16.10 8.98
C GLY A 284 17.56 15.22 8.06
N LYS A 285 17.39 13.89 8.06
CA LYS A 285 18.03 13.01 7.10
C LYS A 285 17.51 13.30 5.70
N LYS A 286 18.41 13.31 4.71
CA LYS A 286 17.99 13.54 3.32
C LYS A 286 17.27 12.33 2.78
N GLN A 287 16.30 12.54 1.90
CA GLN A 287 15.58 11.46 1.22
C GLN A 287 16.53 10.47 0.51
N THR A 288 17.61 10.97 -0.09
CA THR A 288 18.64 10.17 -0.78
C THR A 288 19.50 9.30 0.14
N GLU A 289 19.39 9.48 1.46
CA GLU A 289 20.13 8.73 2.48
C GLU A 289 19.27 7.64 3.13
N ILE A 290 17.98 7.55 2.75
CA ILE A 290 17.08 6.48 3.19
C ILE A 290 17.57 5.15 2.61
N ALA A 291 17.55 4.10 3.44
CA ALA A 291 17.97 2.77 3.01
C ALA A 291 17.08 2.26 1.85
N ASN A 292 17.69 1.61 0.88
CA ASN A 292 17.04 1.06 -0.32
C ASN A 292 16.30 2.09 -1.19
N VAL A 293 16.64 3.38 -1.03
CA VAL A 293 16.06 4.43 -1.87
C VAL A 293 16.42 4.22 -3.34
N THR A 294 15.44 4.43 -4.20
CA THR A 294 15.60 4.47 -5.65
C THR A 294 14.89 5.70 -6.22
N THR A 295 15.20 6.06 -7.44
CA THR A 295 14.50 7.12 -8.16
C THR A 295 13.38 6.52 -8.97
N PHE A 296 12.15 6.99 -8.76
CA PHE A 296 10.98 6.62 -9.54
C PHE A 296 10.56 7.80 -10.42
N LYS A 297 10.39 7.51 -11.73
CA LYS A 297 9.84 8.49 -12.66
C LYS A 297 8.33 8.40 -12.66
N THR A 298 7.67 9.47 -12.22
CA THR A 298 6.21 9.53 -12.15
C THR A 298 5.58 9.64 -13.55
N PRO A 299 4.28 9.36 -13.71
CA PRO A 299 3.57 9.61 -14.96
C PRO A 299 3.65 11.06 -15.44
N GLY A 300 3.67 12.03 -14.52
CA GLY A 300 3.87 13.45 -14.80
C GLY A 300 5.30 13.83 -15.18
N GLY A 301 6.24 12.86 -15.17
CA GLY A 301 7.63 13.06 -15.57
C GLY A 301 8.55 13.58 -14.48
N LEU A 302 8.11 13.63 -13.22
CA LEU A 302 8.94 14.00 -12.08
C LEU A 302 9.80 12.81 -11.64
N ASP A 303 10.99 13.10 -11.15
CA ASP A 303 11.83 12.12 -10.47
C ASP A 303 11.61 12.27 -8.95
N VAL A 304 11.12 11.20 -8.29
CA VAL A 304 10.86 11.16 -6.86
C VAL A 304 11.69 10.06 -6.19
N ASN A 305 12.17 10.35 -4.97
CA ASN A 305 12.83 9.34 -4.16
C ASN A 305 11.80 8.36 -3.61
N SER A 306 12.06 7.06 -3.74
CA SER A 306 11.09 6.03 -3.40
C SER A 306 11.72 4.77 -2.84
N VAL A 307 10.92 4.03 -2.09
CA VAL A 307 11.19 2.65 -1.68
C VAL A 307 10.01 1.78 -2.09
N PHE A 308 10.31 0.65 -2.73
CA PHE A 308 9.34 -0.34 -3.15
C PHE A 308 9.52 -1.64 -2.36
N LEU A 309 8.47 -2.09 -1.69
CA LEU A 309 8.44 -3.40 -1.07
C LEU A 309 8.05 -4.47 -2.09
N THR A 310 8.44 -5.71 -1.82
CA THR A 310 8.18 -6.85 -2.69
C THR A 310 6.85 -7.49 -2.36
N PRO A 311 5.90 -7.58 -3.31
CA PRO A 311 4.64 -8.28 -3.10
C PRO A 311 4.81 -9.79 -3.29
N VAL A 312 3.88 -10.59 -2.74
CA VAL A 312 3.89 -12.05 -2.83
C VAL A 312 2.57 -12.57 -3.38
N ALA A 313 2.58 -13.35 -4.47
CA ALA A 313 1.37 -13.99 -4.98
C ALA A 313 0.95 -15.15 -4.08
N ILE A 314 -0.28 -15.10 -3.57
CA ILE A 314 -0.89 -16.16 -2.78
C ILE A 314 -1.95 -16.86 -3.62
N THR A 315 -1.79 -18.18 -3.75
CA THR A 315 -2.69 -19.09 -4.44
C THR A 315 -3.09 -20.21 -3.48
N LYS A 316 -3.92 -21.12 -3.95
CA LYS A 316 -4.33 -22.31 -3.17
C LYS A 316 -3.15 -23.15 -2.69
N ASP A 317 -2.03 -23.13 -3.43
CA ASP A 317 -0.88 -24.00 -3.18
C ASP A 317 0.04 -23.48 -2.07
N ASN A 318 -0.01 -22.17 -1.76
CA ASN A 318 0.91 -21.54 -0.81
C ASN A 318 0.21 -20.68 0.27
N LEU A 319 -1.04 -20.97 0.61
CA LEU A 319 -1.76 -20.30 1.70
C LEU A 319 -1.03 -20.34 3.05
N ASN A 320 -0.16 -21.33 3.26
CA ASN A 320 0.69 -21.41 4.45
C ASN A 320 1.56 -20.15 4.64
N VAL A 321 1.97 -19.50 3.55
CA VAL A 321 2.83 -18.28 3.63
C VAL A 321 2.19 -17.22 4.52
N VAL A 322 0.90 -16.94 4.33
CA VAL A 322 0.18 -15.92 5.10
C VAL A 322 -0.23 -16.41 6.48
N ILE A 323 -0.49 -17.72 6.64
CA ILE A 323 -0.81 -18.34 7.93
C ILE A 323 0.45 -18.33 8.82
N ASP A 324 1.58 -18.82 8.32
CA ASP A 324 2.83 -18.94 9.07
C ASP A 324 3.42 -17.54 9.41
N ALA A 325 3.16 -16.54 8.55
CA ALA A 325 3.48 -15.14 8.82
C ALA A 325 2.60 -14.52 9.93
N GLY A 326 1.55 -15.22 10.40
CA GLY A 326 0.60 -14.69 11.37
C GLY A 326 -0.24 -13.53 10.81
N TRP A 327 -0.41 -13.49 9.49
CA TRP A 327 -1.26 -12.49 8.83
C TRP A 327 -2.74 -12.80 9.03
N VAL A 328 -3.11 -14.07 8.96
CA VAL A 328 -4.47 -14.57 9.10
C VAL A 328 -4.48 -15.89 9.86
N GLY A 329 -5.53 -16.14 10.64
CA GLY A 329 -5.73 -17.43 11.31
C GLY A 329 -6.09 -18.55 10.32
N LYS A 330 -5.55 -19.75 10.55
CA LYS A 330 -5.89 -20.93 9.74
C LYS A 330 -7.40 -21.22 9.74
N ASP A 331 -8.07 -21.00 10.84
CA ASP A 331 -9.52 -21.17 11.01
C ASP A 331 -10.30 -20.26 10.07
N VAL A 332 -9.84 -19.01 9.88
CA VAL A 332 -10.46 -18.06 8.94
C VAL A 332 -10.26 -18.49 7.50
N VAL A 333 -9.02 -18.83 7.11
CA VAL A 333 -8.69 -19.28 5.75
C VAL A 333 -9.48 -20.54 5.39
N CYS A 334 -9.62 -21.47 6.33
CA CYS A 334 -10.17 -22.80 6.09
C CYS A 334 -11.69 -22.91 6.37
N GLN A 335 -12.35 -21.80 6.67
CA GLN A 335 -13.79 -21.81 6.91
C GLN A 335 -14.56 -22.33 5.69
N GLY A 336 -15.35 -23.40 5.86
CA GLY A 336 -16.16 -24.01 4.81
C GLY A 336 -15.37 -24.83 3.78
N VAL A 337 -14.06 -24.97 3.96
CA VAL A 337 -13.22 -25.79 3.07
C VAL A 337 -13.40 -27.25 3.35
N ALA A 338 -13.64 -28.09 2.30
CA ALA A 338 -13.77 -29.54 2.45
C ALA A 338 -12.46 -30.17 2.92
N ALA A 339 -12.54 -31.13 3.84
CA ALA A 339 -11.39 -31.84 4.36
C ALA A 339 -10.54 -32.45 3.21
N GLY A 340 -9.23 -32.27 3.25
CA GLY A 340 -8.30 -32.80 2.25
C GLY A 340 -8.22 -32.03 0.92
N SER A 341 -9.04 -30.98 0.72
CA SER A 341 -9.08 -30.25 -0.55
C SER A 341 -8.01 -29.15 -0.68
N VAL A 342 -7.42 -28.71 0.43
CA VAL A 342 -6.40 -27.66 0.51
C VAL A 342 -5.32 -28.08 1.49
N ALA A 343 -4.05 -28.09 1.07
CA ALA A 343 -2.94 -28.55 1.92
C ALA A 343 -2.82 -27.72 3.22
N ALA A 344 -2.99 -26.41 3.13
CA ALA A 344 -2.95 -25.51 4.28
C ALA A 344 -4.05 -25.74 5.32
N CYS A 345 -5.14 -26.44 4.93
CA CYS A 345 -6.30 -26.69 5.78
C CYS A 345 -6.32 -28.10 6.40
N ASN A 346 -5.31 -28.92 6.14
CA ASN A 346 -5.18 -30.29 6.67
C ASN A 346 -4.50 -30.34 8.05
#